data_9c75705d15db65054c968659c9956958
#
_entry.id   9c75705d15db65054c968659c9956958
#
_cell.length_a   1.000
_cell.length_b   1.000
_cell.length_c   1.000
_cell.angle_alpha   90.00
_cell.angle_beta   90.00
_cell.angle_gamma   90.00
#
_symmetry.space_group_name_H-M   'P 1'
#
loop_
_entity.id
_entity.type
_entity.pdbx_description
1 polymer ?
#
loop_
_entity_poly.entity_id
_entity_poly.type
_entity_poly.pdbx_seq_one_letter_code
_entity_poly.pdbx_strand_id
1 'polypeptide(L)'
;MSFICDNIFRAYDIRGLYPTEINEKTYKLIGQSIGTKIASTNQKRVVVCMDGRNSSPSLKDNLIIGLLDTGIDVTDIGMLPTPLLYHSLKFLNIANGLMITGSHNPKDYNGIKIVLENKTLFGKHIQEIKQNIINNTISLSNTKGVTNKNDEIIDDYINVLQKNLKI
;
A
#
# COMPACT_ATOMS: atom_id res chain seq x y z
N MET A 1 -21.56 -11.49 -8.05
CA MET A 1 -20.34 -12.28 -8.33
C MET A 1 -19.14 -11.50 -7.81
N SER A 2 -18.34 -12.10 -6.93
CA SER A 2 -17.15 -11.46 -6.38
C SER A 2 -16.13 -11.21 -7.50
N PHE A 3 -15.85 -9.95 -7.80
CA PHE A 3 -14.87 -9.54 -8.80
C PHE A 3 -13.41 -9.69 -8.31
N ILE A 4 -13.20 -10.32 -7.16
CA ILE A 4 -11.89 -10.45 -6.54
C ILE A 4 -11.55 -11.92 -6.29
N CYS A 5 -10.32 -12.30 -6.64
CA CYS A 5 -9.83 -13.66 -6.42
C CYS A 5 -9.52 -13.88 -4.94
N ASP A 6 -10.14 -14.89 -4.34
CA ASP A 6 -10.01 -15.19 -2.90
C ASP A 6 -8.56 -15.55 -2.50
N ASN A 7 -7.84 -16.21 -3.37
CA ASN A 7 -6.51 -16.76 -3.10
C ASN A 7 -5.40 -15.71 -2.96
N ILE A 8 -5.67 -14.44 -3.33
CA ILE A 8 -4.67 -13.37 -3.22
C ILE A 8 -4.47 -12.89 -1.78
N PHE A 9 -5.46 -13.05 -0.90
CA PHE A 9 -5.40 -12.61 0.51
C PHE A 9 -4.71 -13.68 1.37
N ARG A 10 -3.39 -13.60 1.46
CA ARG A 10 -2.56 -14.58 2.15
C ARG A 10 -2.37 -14.25 3.64
N ALA A 11 -1.57 -15.07 4.34
CA ALA A 11 -1.35 -14.90 5.77
C ALA A 11 -0.59 -13.61 6.13
N TYR A 12 0.30 -13.11 5.26
CA TYR A 12 1.19 -11.98 5.57
C TYR A 12 1.19 -10.85 4.54
N ASP A 13 0.50 -11.04 3.42
CA ASP A 13 0.41 -10.05 2.34
C ASP A 13 -0.77 -10.37 1.42
N ILE A 14 -1.02 -9.45 0.49
CA ILE A 14 -1.89 -9.70 -0.67
C ILE A 14 -0.94 -10.00 -1.82
N ARG A 15 -1.17 -11.11 -2.55
CA ARG A 15 -0.28 -11.54 -3.63
C ARG A 15 -0.99 -12.40 -4.66
N GLY A 16 -0.75 -12.16 -5.94
CA GLY A 16 -1.31 -12.95 -7.03
C GLY A 16 -0.59 -12.74 -8.35
N LEU A 17 -1.03 -13.49 -9.37
CA LEU A 17 -0.58 -13.36 -10.75
C LEU A 17 -1.21 -12.14 -11.41
N TYR A 18 -0.40 -11.33 -12.08
CA TYR A 18 -0.86 -10.22 -12.89
C TYR A 18 -0.94 -10.65 -14.37
N PRO A 19 -2.02 -10.33 -15.12
CA PRO A 19 -3.21 -9.57 -14.69
C PRO A 19 -4.40 -10.45 -14.25
N THR A 20 -4.22 -11.77 -14.12
CA THR A 20 -5.32 -12.74 -13.98
C THR A 20 -5.96 -12.78 -12.60
N GLU A 21 -5.15 -12.72 -11.53
CA GLU A 21 -5.64 -12.75 -10.14
C GLU A 21 -5.68 -11.35 -9.54
N ILE A 22 -4.68 -10.52 -9.89
CA ILE A 22 -4.60 -9.11 -9.49
C ILE A 22 -4.50 -8.23 -10.73
N ASN A 23 -5.21 -7.12 -10.72
CA ASN A 23 -5.22 -6.12 -11.78
C ASN A 23 -5.60 -4.75 -11.22
N GLU A 24 -5.70 -3.75 -12.07
CA GLU A 24 -6.01 -2.37 -11.74
C GLU A 24 -7.33 -2.25 -10.95
N LYS A 25 -8.37 -2.96 -11.36
CA LYS A 25 -9.68 -2.94 -10.68
C LYS A 25 -9.59 -3.52 -9.28
N THR A 26 -8.88 -4.65 -9.14
CA THR A 26 -8.62 -5.30 -7.85
C THR A 26 -7.86 -4.35 -6.91
N TYR A 27 -6.83 -3.67 -7.42
CA TYR A 27 -6.02 -2.73 -6.61
C TYR A 27 -6.80 -1.50 -6.20
N LYS A 28 -7.69 -0.97 -7.05
CA LYS A 28 -8.59 0.11 -6.66
C LYS A 28 -9.49 -0.31 -5.49
N LEU A 29 -10.13 -1.48 -5.56
CA LEU A 29 -10.98 -2.00 -4.47
C LEU A 29 -10.19 -2.24 -3.18
N ILE A 30 -8.97 -2.79 -3.28
CA ILE A 30 -8.08 -2.97 -2.14
C ILE A 30 -7.72 -1.61 -1.52
N GLY A 31 -7.39 -0.60 -2.35
CA GLY A 31 -7.12 0.76 -1.91
C GLY A 31 -8.31 1.36 -1.14
N GLN A 32 -9.51 1.21 -1.67
CA GLN A 32 -10.74 1.67 -1.00
C GLN A 32 -10.97 0.95 0.33
N SER A 33 -10.76 -0.37 0.39
CA SER A 33 -10.90 -1.13 1.65
C SER A 33 -9.86 -0.73 2.69
N ILE A 34 -8.59 -0.58 2.28
CA ILE A 34 -7.52 -0.11 3.18
C ILE A 34 -7.81 1.32 3.65
N GLY A 35 -8.21 2.22 2.75
CA GLY A 35 -8.52 3.59 3.09
C GLY A 35 -9.69 3.71 4.07
N THR A 36 -10.74 2.90 3.90
CA THR A 36 -11.84 2.78 4.87
C THR A 36 -11.32 2.38 6.25
N LYS A 37 -10.39 1.41 6.30
CA LYS A 37 -9.78 0.96 7.56
C LYS A 37 -8.93 2.06 8.19
N ILE A 38 -8.13 2.80 7.43
CA ILE A 38 -7.34 3.94 7.93
C ILE A 38 -8.29 5.02 8.48
N ALA A 39 -9.34 5.38 7.75
CA ALA A 39 -10.30 6.40 8.18
C ALA A 39 -10.99 6.03 9.50
N SER A 40 -11.26 4.74 9.74
CA SER A 40 -11.88 4.26 10.98
C SER A 40 -11.01 4.48 12.23
N THR A 41 -9.71 4.73 12.07
CA THR A 41 -8.77 5.05 13.16
C THR A 41 -8.54 6.57 13.34
N ASN A 42 -9.36 7.41 12.72
CA ASN A 42 -9.19 8.87 12.67
C ASN A 42 -7.87 9.34 12.04
N GLN A 43 -7.21 8.48 11.25
CA GLN A 43 -6.02 8.82 10.49
C GLN A 43 -6.40 9.16 9.05
N LYS A 44 -5.57 9.99 8.40
CA LYS A 44 -5.85 10.49 7.04
C LYS A 44 -4.67 10.41 6.09
N ARG A 45 -3.54 9.83 6.50
CA ARG A 45 -2.33 9.83 5.69
C ARG A 45 -1.76 8.43 5.55
N VAL A 46 -1.21 8.13 4.35
CA VAL A 46 -0.51 6.88 4.05
C VAL A 46 0.67 7.14 3.12
N VAL A 47 1.77 6.43 3.34
CA VAL A 47 2.91 6.40 2.42
C VAL A 47 2.72 5.25 1.44
N VAL A 48 2.97 5.49 0.15
CA VAL A 48 2.89 4.45 -0.90
C VAL A 48 4.21 4.42 -1.67
N CYS A 49 4.72 3.21 -1.89
CA CYS A 49 5.86 2.98 -2.79
C CYS A 49 5.71 1.67 -3.55
N MET A 50 6.57 1.46 -4.52
CA MET A 50 6.55 0.25 -5.36
C MET A 50 7.94 -0.29 -5.64
N ASP A 51 8.03 -1.57 -6.04
CA ASP A 51 9.22 -2.16 -6.62
C ASP A 51 9.32 -1.90 -8.14
N GLY A 52 10.40 -2.40 -8.77
CA GLY A 52 10.69 -2.19 -10.19
C GLY A 52 9.97 -3.13 -11.16
N ARG A 53 8.92 -3.84 -10.76
CA ARG A 53 8.15 -4.72 -11.66
C ARG A 53 7.36 -3.92 -12.68
N ASN A 54 7.24 -4.43 -13.90
CA ASN A 54 6.51 -3.76 -14.99
C ASN A 54 5.04 -3.48 -14.65
N SER A 55 4.41 -4.31 -13.82
CA SER A 55 3.03 -4.13 -13.37
C SER A 55 2.88 -3.14 -12.20
N SER A 56 3.95 -2.84 -11.47
CA SER A 56 3.88 -2.03 -10.25
C SER A 56 3.38 -0.60 -10.48
N PRO A 57 3.76 0.14 -11.54
CA PRO A 57 3.26 1.50 -11.76
C PRO A 57 1.74 1.56 -11.91
N SER A 58 1.17 0.76 -12.82
CA SER A 58 -0.27 0.74 -13.07
C SER A 58 -1.07 0.30 -11.82
N LEU A 59 -0.58 -0.70 -11.11
CA LEU A 59 -1.19 -1.18 -9.87
C LEU A 59 -1.12 -0.11 -8.76
N LYS A 60 0.03 0.56 -8.60
CA LYS A 60 0.20 1.66 -7.63
C LYS A 60 -0.80 2.79 -7.90
N ASP A 61 -0.90 3.23 -9.14
CA ASP A 61 -1.79 4.34 -9.50
C ASP A 61 -3.25 4.02 -9.16
N ASN A 62 -3.70 2.80 -9.44
CA ASN A 62 -5.07 2.38 -9.11
C ASN A 62 -5.29 2.16 -7.61
N LEU A 63 -4.29 1.69 -6.86
CA LEU A 63 -4.33 1.65 -5.40
C LEU A 63 -4.50 3.05 -4.82
N ILE A 64 -3.72 4.02 -5.32
CA ILE A 64 -3.81 5.43 -4.91
C ILE A 64 -5.21 5.99 -5.20
N ILE A 65 -5.76 5.78 -6.40
CA ILE A 65 -7.13 6.20 -6.71
C ILE A 65 -8.12 5.66 -5.68
N GLY A 66 -7.99 4.40 -5.30
CA GLY A 66 -8.85 3.79 -4.28
C GLY A 66 -8.72 4.44 -2.90
N LEU A 67 -7.51 4.77 -2.47
CA LEU A 67 -7.24 5.47 -1.21
C LEU A 67 -7.85 6.88 -1.22
N LEU A 68 -7.64 7.62 -2.30
CA LEU A 68 -8.18 8.97 -2.47
C LEU A 68 -9.72 8.99 -2.44
N ASP A 69 -10.37 7.99 -3.03
CA ASP A 69 -11.83 7.85 -3.01
C ASP A 69 -12.39 7.74 -1.58
N THR A 70 -11.59 7.33 -0.60
CA THR A 70 -11.97 7.25 0.83
C THR A 70 -11.53 8.46 1.66
N GLY A 71 -10.99 9.51 1.03
CA GLY A 71 -10.54 10.74 1.70
C GLY A 71 -9.17 10.62 2.37
N ILE A 72 -8.37 9.61 2.00
CA ILE A 72 -7.01 9.40 2.53
C ILE A 72 -5.99 10.10 1.65
N ASP A 73 -5.16 10.94 2.27
CA ASP A 73 -4.04 11.61 1.61
C ASP A 73 -2.87 10.65 1.43
N VAL A 74 -2.27 10.68 0.25
CA VAL A 74 -1.17 9.78 -0.13
C VAL A 74 0.13 10.56 -0.27
N THR A 75 1.19 10.08 0.37
CA THR A 75 2.56 10.47 0.08
C THR A 75 3.20 9.38 -0.78
N ASP A 76 3.36 9.64 -2.08
CA ASP A 76 4.03 8.74 -3.02
C ASP A 76 5.54 9.00 -2.98
N ILE A 77 6.29 8.00 -2.52
CA ILE A 77 7.76 8.03 -2.46
C ILE A 77 8.44 7.30 -3.64
N GLY A 78 7.65 6.92 -4.64
CA GLY A 78 8.17 6.39 -5.91
C GLY A 78 8.59 4.92 -5.87
N MET A 79 9.63 4.60 -6.67
CA MET A 79 10.16 3.24 -6.81
C MET A 79 11.35 3.07 -5.87
N LEU A 80 11.14 2.40 -4.75
CA LEU A 80 12.13 2.22 -3.69
C LEU A 80 12.05 0.79 -3.10
N PRO A 81 13.15 0.27 -2.54
CA PRO A 81 13.11 -1.02 -1.84
C PRO A 81 12.33 -0.94 -0.53
N THR A 82 11.77 -2.06 -0.10
CA THR A 82 10.90 -2.16 1.09
C THR A 82 11.46 -1.51 2.37
N PRO A 83 12.77 -1.57 2.69
CA PRO A 83 13.31 -0.90 3.88
C PRO A 83 13.04 0.61 3.91
N LEU A 84 13.00 1.26 2.73
CA LEU A 84 12.73 2.70 2.65
C LEU A 84 11.26 3.04 2.94
N LEU A 85 10.33 2.12 2.73
CA LEU A 85 8.98 2.30 3.24
C LEU A 85 8.99 2.45 4.76
N TYR A 86 9.61 1.53 5.48
CA TYR A 86 9.65 1.58 6.95
C TYR A 86 10.39 2.81 7.46
N HIS A 87 11.47 3.21 6.79
CA HIS A 87 12.20 4.43 7.10
C HIS A 87 11.32 5.67 6.92
N SER A 88 10.60 5.76 5.78
CA SER A 88 9.74 6.89 5.46
C SER A 88 8.60 7.09 6.45
N LEU A 89 8.04 6.01 7.00
CA LEU A 89 7.00 6.11 8.03
C LEU A 89 7.48 6.90 9.25
N LYS A 90 8.71 6.61 9.69
CA LYS A 90 9.33 7.31 10.81
C LYS A 90 9.71 8.75 10.43
N PHE A 91 10.35 8.94 9.28
CA PHE A 91 10.81 10.25 8.82
C PHE A 91 9.65 11.23 8.61
N LEU A 92 8.56 10.80 7.98
CA LEU A 92 7.38 11.62 7.68
C LEU A 92 6.36 11.69 8.82
N ASN A 93 6.59 10.94 9.90
CA ASN A 93 5.63 10.77 11.00
C ASN A 93 4.23 10.38 10.48
N ILE A 94 4.20 9.32 9.66
CA ILE A 94 2.97 8.72 9.10
C ILE A 94 2.94 7.26 9.54
N ALA A 95 1.83 6.84 10.17
CA ALA A 95 1.73 5.51 10.77
C ALA A 95 1.32 4.41 9.77
N ASN A 96 0.95 4.77 8.55
CA ASN A 96 0.42 3.84 7.54
C ASN A 96 1.31 3.83 6.30
N GLY A 97 1.57 2.64 5.77
CA GLY A 97 2.40 2.47 4.59
C GLY A 97 2.04 1.26 3.75
N LEU A 98 2.16 1.40 2.44
CA LEU A 98 1.85 0.37 1.46
C LEU A 98 3.03 0.19 0.50
N MET A 99 3.51 -1.04 0.38
CA MET A 99 4.56 -1.42 -0.57
C MET A 99 3.99 -2.34 -1.63
N ILE A 100 3.92 -1.86 -2.87
CA ILE A 100 3.54 -2.68 -4.02
C ILE A 100 4.76 -3.50 -4.44
N THR A 101 4.71 -4.81 -4.27
CA THR A 101 5.83 -5.70 -4.54
C THR A 101 5.40 -7.15 -4.66
N GLY A 102 5.99 -7.87 -5.61
CA GLY A 102 5.91 -9.32 -5.68
C GLY A 102 6.94 -10.04 -4.79
N SER A 103 7.76 -9.30 -4.03
CA SER A 103 8.83 -9.87 -3.19
C SER A 103 9.78 -10.78 -3.99
N HIS A 104 9.95 -12.04 -3.58
CA HIS A 104 10.83 -13.02 -4.23
C HIS A 104 10.12 -13.86 -5.31
N ASN A 105 8.86 -13.55 -5.63
CA ASN A 105 8.11 -14.30 -6.64
C ASN A 105 8.58 -13.96 -8.05
N PRO A 106 8.30 -14.85 -9.03
CA PRO A 106 8.56 -14.59 -10.43
C PRO A 106 7.98 -13.25 -10.91
N LYS A 107 8.47 -12.77 -12.06
CA LYS A 107 8.16 -11.44 -12.61
C LYS A 107 6.66 -11.19 -12.83
N ASP A 108 5.88 -12.24 -13.06
CA ASP A 108 4.44 -12.17 -13.35
C ASP A 108 3.57 -12.05 -12.08
N TYR A 109 4.20 -12.17 -10.89
CA TYR A 109 3.52 -11.91 -9.62
C TYR A 109 3.65 -10.45 -9.21
N ASN A 110 2.64 -9.96 -8.49
CA ASN A 110 2.74 -8.73 -7.72
C ASN A 110 1.93 -8.85 -6.42
N GLY A 111 1.97 -7.86 -5.57
CA GLY A 111 1.28 -7.89 -4.29
C GLY A 111 1.40 -6.59 -3.51
N ILE A 112 0.90 -6.60 -2.28
CA ILE A 112 0.96 -5.44 -1.38
C ILE A 112 1.35 -5.92 0.02
N LYS A 113 2.43 -5.31 0.56
CA LYS A 113 2.71 -5.34 2.01
C LYS A 113 2.07 -4.13 2.65
N ILE A 114 1.44 -4.33 3.79
CA ILE A 114 0.58 -3.34 4.44
C ILE A 114 1.07 -3.08 5.85
N VAL A 115 1.30 -1.82 6.17
CA VAL A 115 1.56 -1.34 7.54
C VAL A 115 0.43 -0.39 7.91
N LEU A 116 -0.28 -0.65 8.99
CA LEU A 116 -1.27 0.27 9.57
C LEU A 116 -0.95 0.47 11.04
N GLU A 117 -1.07 1.72 11.52
CA GLU A 117 -0.77 2.08 12.90
C GLU A 117 0.61 1.60 13.37
N ASN A 118 1.62 1.74 12.50
CA ASN A 118 3.00 1.27 12.68
C ASN A 118 3.15 -0.26 12.86
N LYS A 119 2.15 -1.05 12.50
CA LYS A 119 2.17 -2.51 12.59
C LYS A 119 1.98 -3.14 11.22
N THR A 120 2.84 -4.07 10.86
CA THR A 120 2.65 -4.88 9.64
C THR A 120 1.39 -5.73 9.78
N LEU A 121 0.49 -5.65 8.80
CA LEU A 121 -0.73 -6.44 8.79
C LEU A 121 -0.45 -7.91 8.47
N PHE A 122 -1.16 -8.80 9.17
CA PHE A 122 -1.12 -10.24 8.93
C PHE A 122 -2.44 -10.92 9.36
N GLY A 123 -2.62 -12.15 8.94
CA GLY A 123 -3.69 -13.03 9.37
C GLY A 123 -5.09 -12.42 9.19
N LYS A 124 -5.84 -12.32 10.29
CA LYS A 124 -7.22 -11.83 10.30
C LYS A 124 -7.38 -10.42 9.72
N HIS A 125 -6.39 -9.55 9.90
CA HIS A 125 -6.48 -8.17 9.42
C HIS A 125 -6.41 -8.06 7.89
N ILE A 126 -5.72 -8.99 7.22
CA ILE A 126 -5.73 -9.11 5.75
C ILE A 126 -7.09 -9.66 5.30
N GLN A 127 -7.66 -10.62 6.03
CA GLN A 127 -9.00 -11.13 5.74
C GLN A 127 -10.10 -10.07 5.94
N GLU A 128 -9.95 -9.15 6.90
CA GLU A 128 -10.87 -8.02 7.08
C GLU A 128 -10.91 -7.13 5.82
N ILE A 129 -9.76 -6.87 5.16
CA ILE A 129 -9.72 -6.13 3.89
C ILE A 129 -10.55 -6.84 2.83
N LYS A 130 -10.39 -8.17 2.70
CA LYS A 130 -11.19 -9.00 1.81
C LYS A 130 -12.69 -8.90 2.12
N GLN A 131 -13.06 -9.05 3.38
CA GLN A 131 -14.46 -9.03 3.81
C GLN A 131 -15.13 -7.67 3.53
N ASN A 132 -14.42 -6.57 3.72
CA ASN A 132 -14.93 -5.24 3.38
C ASN A 132 -15.31 -5.12 1.89
N ILE A 133 -14.52 -5.75 1.01
CA ILE A 133 -14.80 -5.75 -0.44
C ILE A 133 -16.01 -6.66 -0.74
N ILE A 134 -16.03 -7.88 -0.21
CA ILE A 134 -17.07 -8.87 -0.47
C ILE A 134 -18.42 -8.40 0.06
N ASN A 135 -18.44 -7.84 1.26
CA ASN A 135 -19.65 -7.39 1.95
C ASN A 135 -20.09 -5.98 1.52
N ASN A 136 -19.34 -5.34 0.63
CA ASN A 136 -19.59 -3.96 0.17
C ASN A 136 -19.69 -2.95 1.33
N THR A 137 -18.82 -3.10 2.34
CA THR A 137 -18.75 -2.21 3.52
C THR A 137 -17.70 -1.11 3.37
N ILE A 138 -17.27 -0.84 2.13
CA ILE A 138 -16.35 0.25 1.81
C ILE A 138 -17.06 1.59 2.01
N SER A 139 -16.42 2.48 2.76
CA SER A 139 -16.92 3.83 3.00
C SER A 139 -16.17 4.83 2.12
N LEU A 140 -16.84 5.36 1.12
CA LEU A 140 -16.30 6.43 0.27
C LEU A 140 -16.50 7.79 0.93
N SER A 141 -15.56 8.71 0.71
CA SER A 141 -15.64 10.08 1.21
C SER A 141 -16.26 11.01 0.18
N ASN A 142 -17.04 11.99 0.65
CA ASN A 142 -17.53 13.08 -0.21
C ASN A 142 -16.39 13.99 -0.70
N THR A 143 -15.30 14.06 0.06
CA THR A 143 -14.10 14.83 -0.32
C THR A 143 -12.96 13.84 -0.55
N LYS A 144 -12.41 13.83 -1.75
CA LYS A 144 -11.26 12.99 -2.06
C LYS A 144 -10.01 13.47 -1.33
N GLY A 145 -9.15 12.52 -0.98
CA GLY A 145 -7.80 12.83 -0.54
C GLY A 145 -6.94 13.42 -1.66
N VAL A 146 -5.73 13.84 -1.31
CA VAL A 146 -4.74 14.39 -2.25
C VAL A 146 -3.49 13.52 -2.30
N THR A 147 -2.78 13.57 -3.44
CA THR A 147 -1.48 12.90 -3.59
C THR A 147 -0.36 13.92 -3.63
N ASN A 148 0.65 13.72 -2.79
CA ASN A 148 1.90 14.48 -2.80
C ASN A 148 3.07 13.52 -3.08
N LYS A 149 4.08 13.98 -3.84
CA LYS A 149 5.34 13.25 -4.02
C LYS A 149 6.34 13.69 -2.96
N ASN A 150 7.19 12.75 -2.55
CA ASN A 150 8.34 13.06 -1.70
C ASN A 150 9.57 12.31 -2.22
N ASP A 151 10.55 13.06 -2.71
CA ASP A 151 11.79 12.54 -3.29
C ASP A 151 12.98 12.63 -2.29
N GLU A 152 12.78 13.17 -1.08
CA GLU A 152 13.83 13.42 -0.07
C GLU A 152 14.20 12.16 0.73
N ILE A 153 13.40 11.11 0.67
CA ILE A 153 13.55 9.90 1.48
C ILE A 153 14.90 9.21 1.28
N ILE A 154 15.41 9.22 0.04
CA ILE A 154 16.70 8.59 -0.29
C ILE A 154 17.84 9.31 0.42
N ASP A 155 17.87 10.63 0.32
CA ASP A 155 18.94 11.44 0.91
C ASP A 155 18.93 11.36 2.44
N ASP A 156 17.74 11.41 3.04
CA ASP A 156 17.63 11.23 4.49
C ASP A 156 18.10 9.84 4.93
N TYR A 157 17.70 8.79 4.21
CA TYR A 157 18.14 7.43 4.52
C TYR A 157 19.66 7.27 4.42
N ILE A 158 20.28 7.84 3.37
CA ILE A 158 21.74 7.85 3.22
C ILE A 158 22.42 8.58 4.36
N ASN A 159 21.91 9.75 4.76
CA ASN A 159 22.42 10.52 5.88
C ASN A 159 22.36 9.73 7.20
N VAL A 160 21.25 9.00 7.43
CA VAL A 160 21.11 8.15 8.62
C VAL A 160 22.10 7.00 8.60
N LEU A 161 22.31 6.36 7.44
CA LEU A 161 23.31 5.29 7.30
C LEU A 161 24.73 5.80 7.57
N GLN A 162 25.13 6.92 6.98
CA GLN A 162 26.46 7.51 7.16
C GLN A 162 26.75 7.84 8.62
N LYS A 163 25.78 8.43 9.34
CA LYS A 163 25.90 8.73 10.77
C LYS A 163 26.08 7.49 11.64
N ASN A 164 25.42 6.37 11.28
CA ASN A 164 25.44 5.15 12.09
C ASN A 164 26.62 4.23 11.75
N LEU A 165 27.09 4.25 10.51
CA LEU A 165 28.18 3.38 10.06
C LEU A 165 29.58 3.94 10.37
N LYS A 166 29.68 5.20 10.87
CA LYS A 166 30.97 5.88 11.17
C LYS A 166 31.98 5.76 10.02
N ILE A 167 31.49 5.89 8.77
CA ILE A 167 32.33 5.89 7.56
C ILE A 167 32.86 7.31 7.32
#